data_448b5a346376fdeefc1bf2f14a86e5b9
#
_entry.id   448b5a346376fdeefc1bf2f14a86e5b9
#
_cell.length_a   1.000
_cell.length_b   1.000
_cell.length_c   1.000
_cell.angle_alpha   90.00
_cell.angle_beta   90.00
_cell.angle_gamma   90.00
#
_symmetry.space_group_name_H-M   'P 1'
#
loop_
_entity.id
_entity.type
_entity.pdbx_description
1 polymer ?
#
loop_
_entity_poly.entity_id
_entity_poly.type
_entity_poly.pdbx_seq_one_letter_code
_entity_poly.pdbx_strand_id
1 'polypeptide(L)'
;MLSHMKLHNYFRSSASFRVRIALALKGLPYEYVAVHIARGDHRSGAYAALAADQLVPLLEDGAFRLSQSMAIIEYLDETHPSPALLPADAPGRARVRALAQSIACEIHPLNNLRVLKYLVRELEADEEAKNTWYRHWVRDGLLSFERQLAQQPESRFCWGAAPTLADCCVVPQIFNGRRFECDFSGLSRTMAVFDECMRLDAFQAAQPSACPDFEA
;
A
#
# COMPACT_ATOMS: atom_id res chain seq x y z
N MET A 1 19.50 -14.14 -17.05
CA MET A 1 18.27 -14.92 -16.82
C MET A 1 17.22 -13.93 -16.34
N LEU A 2 16.07 -13.85 -17.00
CA LEU A 2 14.97 -13.04 -16.51
C LEU A 2 14.55 -13.64 -15.17
N SER A 3 14.69 -12.89 -14.08
CA SER A 3 14.22 -13.28 -12.76
C SER A 3 12.71 -13.49 -12.87
N HIS A 4 12.23 -14.65 -12.48
CA HIS A 4 10.80 -14.97 -12.55
C HIS A 4 10.20 -14.61 -11.19
N MET A 5 9.93 -13.30 -11.00
CA MET A 5 9.28 -12.82 -9.79
C MET A 5 7.83 -13.31 -9.71
N LYS A 6 7.40 -13.68 -8.50
CA LYS A 6 6.00 -13.97 -8.18
C LYS A 6 5.56 -13.07 -7.05
N LEU A 7 4.36 -12.51 -7.17
CA LEU A 7 3.73 -11.74 -6.11
C LEU A 7 2.49 -12.48 -5.63
N HIS A 8 2.58 -13.05 -4.43
CA HIS A 8 1.42 -13.56 -3.71
C HIS A 8 0.68 -12.40 -3.09
N ASN A 9 -0.52 -12.16 -3.53
CA ASN A 9 -1.25 -10.97 -3.16
C ASN A 9 -2.77 -11.14 -3.23
N TYR A 10 -3.50 -10.11 -2.80
CA TYR A 10 -4.95 -10.04 -2.86
C TYR A 10 -5.38 -8.69 -3.41
N PHE A 11 -6.32 -8.67 -4.33
CA PHE A 11 -6.72 -7.45 -5.05
C PHE A 11 -7.12 -6.29 -4.11
N ARG A 12 -7.87 -6.56 -3.01
CA ARG A 12 -8.29 -5.54 -2.03
C ARG A 12 -7.23 -5.16 -0.99
N SER A 13 -6.10 -5.87 -0.93
CA SER A 13 -5.05 -5.56 0.04
C SER A 13 -4.32 -4.28 -0.32
N SER A 14 -4.40 -3.25 0.53
CA SER A 14 -3.63 -2.01 0.35
C SER A 14 -2.13 -2.26 0.35
N ALA A 15 -1.63 -3.17 1.19
CA ALA A 15 -0.21 -3.53 1.22
C ALA A 15 0.23 -4.18 -0.10
N SER A 16 -0.61 -5.08 -0.68
CA SER A 16 -0.35 -5.65 -2.01
C SER A 16 -0.42 -4.60 -3.11
N PHE A 17 -1.37 -3.68 -3.04
CA PHE A 17 -1.52 -2.60 -4.01
C PHE A 17 -0.28 -1.70 -4.05
N ARG A 18 0.35 -1.39 -2.89
CA ARG A 18 1.63 -0.67 -2.83
C ARG A 18 2.71 -1.34 -3.68
N VAL A 19 2.86 -2.66 -3.54
CA VAL A 19 3.87 -3.43 -4.27
C VAL A 19 3.54 -3.51 -5.77
N ARG A 20 2.27 -3.70 -6.12
CA ARG A 20 1.84 -3.67 -7.54
C ARG A 20 2.17 -2.33 -8.20
N ILE A 21 1.94 -1.20 -7.51
CA ILE A 21 2.32 0.12 -8.01
C ILE A 21 3.84 0.20 -8.25
N ALA A 22 4.65 -0.23 -7.28
CA ALA A 22 6.10 -0.19 -7.40
C ALA A 22 6.61 -1.05 -8.57
N LEU A 23 6.08 -2.26 -8.73
CA LEU A 23 6.41 -3.15 -9.87
C LEU A 23 6.02 -2.50 -11.20
N ALA A 24 4.83 -1.90 -11.29
CA ALA A 24 4.35 -1.22 -12.48
C ALA A 24 5.18 0.03 -12.82
N LEU A 25 5.53 0.86 -11.83
CA LEU A 25 6.39 2.03 -12.02
C LEU A 25 7.77 1.64 -12.53
N LYS A 26 8.29 0.51 -12.09
CA LYS A 26 9.60 -0.02 -12.51
C LYS A 26 9.54 -0.83 -13.81
N GLY A 27 8.36 -1.09 -14.34
CA GLY A 27 8.17 -1.91 -15.54
C GLY A 27 8.61 -3.38 -15.33
N LEU A 28 8.54 -3.90 -14.11
CA LEU A 28 8.99 -5.22 -13.75
C LEU A 28 7.85 -6.24 -13.92
N PRO A 29 8.02 -7.24 -14.81
CA PRO A 29 7.04 -8.30 -14.97
C PRO A 29 7.06 -9.26 -13.78
N TYR A 30 5.91 -9.79 -13.41
CA TYR A 30 5.77 -10.77 -12.34
C TYR A 30 4.58 -11.71 -12.60
N GLU A 31 4.63 -12.90 -12.03
CA GLU A 31 3.49 -13.81 -11.95
C GLU A 31 2.58 -13.35 -10.82
N TYR A 32 1.31 -13.10 -11.13
CA TYR A 32 0.28 -12.76 -10.16
C TYR A 32 -0.27 -14.02 -9.49
N VAL A 33 -0.04 -14.21 -8.20
CA VAL A 33 -0.56 -15.33 -7.43
C VAL A 33 -1.61 -14.84 -6.46
N ALA A 34 -2.88 -15.16 -6.72
CA ALA A 34 -3.99 -14.75 -5.87
C ALA A 34 -4.00 -15.52 -4.54
N VAL A 35 -4.13 -14.80 -3.42
CA VAL A 35 -4.29 -15.35 -2.06
C VAL A 35 -5.46 -14.65 -1.40
N HIS A 36 -6.63 -15.26 -1.42
CA HIS A 36 -7.88 -14.62 -1.00
C HIS A 36 -8.01 -14.55 0.53
N ILE A 37 -7.56 -13.43 1.13
CA ILE A 37 -7.50 -13.28 2.60
C ILE A 37 -8.88 -13.29 3.29
N ALA A 38 -9.95 -12.85 2.62
CA ALA A 38 -11.29 -12.89 3.20
C ALA A 38 -11.80 -14.33 3.34
N ARG A 39 -11.43 -15.23 2.40
CA ARG A 39 -11.74 -16.68 2.43
C ARG A 39 -10.78 -17.47 3.33
N GLY A 40 -9.67 -16.89 3.76
CA GLY A 40 -8.71 -17.52 4.66
C GLY A 40 -7.56 -18.25 3.97
N ASP A 41 -7.37 -18.11 2.64
CA ASP A 41 -6.31 -18.79 1.88
C ASP A 41 -4.91 -18.55 2.46
N HIS A 42 -4.66 -17.35 3.01
CA HIS A 42 -3.42 -16.97 3.68
C HIS A 42 -3.11 -17.81 4.94
N ARG A 43 -4.09 -18.56 5.46
CA ARG A 43 -3.96 -19.46 6.63
C ARG A 43 -3.85 -20.92 6.23
N SER A 44 -3.88 -21.25 4.93
CA SER A 44 -3.66 -22.62 4.46
C SER A 44 -2.25 -23.08 4.82
N GLY A 45 -2.09 -24.39 5.06
CA GLY A 45 -0.77 -24.96 5.37
C GLY A 45 0.26 -24.72 4.27
N ALA A 46 -0.19 -24.71 3.00
CA ALA A 46 0.67 -24.42 1.87
C ALA A 46 1.20 -22.98 1.89
N TYR A 47 0.33 -21.98 2.14
CA TYR A 47 0.75 -20.59 2.20
C TYR A 47 1.55 -20.29 3.48
N ALA A 48 1.17 -20.86 4.62
CA ALA A 48 1.90 -20.71 5.88
C ALA A 48 3.35 -21.22 5.81
N ALA A 49 3.62 -22.23 4.96
CA ALA A 49 4.97 -22.69 4.68
C ALA A 49 5.80 -21.72 3.84
N LEU A 50 5.15 -20.82 3.08
CA LEU A 50 5.82 -19.78 2.28
C LEU A 50 6.00 -18.48 3.06
N ALA A 51 4.97 -18.04 3.80
CA ALA A 51 4.89 -16.79 4.52
C ALA A 51 4.66 -17.04 6.02
N ALA A 52 5.70 -16.93 6.83
CA ALA A 52 5.64 -17.19 8.26
C ALA A 52 4.65 -16.27 9.02
N ASP A 53 4.46 -15.03 8.53
CA ASP A 53 3.52 -14.06 9.07
C ASP A 53 2.06 -14.29 8.59
N GLN A 54 1.86 -15.18 7.62
CA GLN A 54 0.56 -15.47 7.01
C GLN A 54 -0.16 -14.20 6.51
N LEU A 55 0.59 -13.26 5.97
CA LEU A 55 0.09 -12.01 5.43
C LEU A 55 0.41 -11.89 3.93
N VAL A 56 -0.28 -11.00 3.26
CA VAL A 56 0.04 -10.56 1.90
C VAL A 56 0.43 -9.08 1.94
N PRO A 57 1.36 -8.63 1.05
CA PRO A 57 2.03 -9.38 -0.02
C PRO A 57 3.22 -10.21 0.45
N LEU A 58 3.53 -11.26 -0.32
CA LEU A 58 4.81 -11.97 -0.30
C LEU A 58 5.40 -11.92 -1.71
N LEU A 59 6.64 -11.46 -1.85
CA LEU A 59 7.43 -11.52 -3.08
C LEU A 59 8.31 -12.78 -3.06
N GLU A 60 8.29 -13.53 -4.16
CA GLU A 60 9.33 -14.52 -4.48
C GLU A 60 10.17 -13.98 -5.65
N ASP A 61 11.49 -13.95 -5.49
CA ASP A 61 12.46 -13.63 -6.53
C ASP A 61 13.49 -14.78 -6.62
N GLY A 62 13.22 -15.72 -7.49
CA GLY A 62 13.93 -17.00 -7.50
C GLY A 62 13.73 -17.75 -6.18
N ALA A 63 14.83 -18.02 -5.45
CA ALA A 63 14.79 -18.67 -4.14
C ALA A 63 14.58 -17.69 -2.97
N PHE A 64 14.70 -16.38 -3.22
CA PHE A 64 14.52 -15.36 -2.18
C PHE A 64 13.04 -15.07 -1.96
N ARG A 65 12.65 -15.00 -0.70
CA ARG A 65 11.27 -14.66 -0.29
C ARG A 65 11.28 -13.51 0.69
N LEU A 66 10.38 -12.57 0.46
CA LEU A 66 10.28 -11.37 1.28
C LEU A 66 8.82 -10.99 1.51
N SER A 67 8.44 -10.83 2.76
CA SER A 67 7.18 -10.21 3.18
C SER A 67 7.38 -8.75 3.58
N GLN A 68 6.30 -8.05 3.93
CA GLN A 68 6.26 -6.63 4.27
C GLN A 68 6.42 -5.70 3.06
N SER A 69 5.32 -5.03 2.70
CA SER A 69 5.26 -4.19 1.49
C SER A 69 6.36 -3.13 1.40
N MET A 70 6.74 -2.52 2.53
CA MET A 70 7.80 -1.52 2.57
C MET A 70 9.17 -2.14 2.25
N ALA A 71 9.50 -3.26 2.88
CA ALA A 71 10.75 -3.98 2.62
C ALA A 71 10.81 -4.47 1.17
N ILE A 72 9.71 -4.97 0.63
CA ILE A 72 9.62 -5.41 -0.77
C ILE A 72 9.91 -4.25 -1.72
N ILE A 73 9.30 -3.08 -1.51
CA ILE A 73 9.50 -1.92 -2.38
C ILE A 73 10.94 -1.41 -2.29
N GLU A 74 11.53 -1.36 -1.11
CA GLU A 74 12.93 -0.96 -0.95
C GLU A 74 13.89 -1.98 -1.59
N TYR A 75 13.62 -3.29 -1.45
CA TYR A 75 14.37 -4.32 -2.15
C TYR A 75 14.31 -4.15 -3.67
N LEU A 76 13.11 -3.89 -4.22
CA LEU A 76 12.94 -3.61 -5.64
C LEU A 76 13.68 -2.34 -6.07
N ASP A 77 13.72 -1.31 -5.22
CA ASP A 77 14.42 -0.05 -5.51
C ASP A 77 15.93 -0.21 -5.50
N GLU A 78 16.48 -1.05 -4.62
CA GLU A 78 17.90 -1.35 -4.53
C GLU A 78 18.38 -2.28 -5.66
N THR A 79 17.59 -3.29 -6.01
CA THR A 79 17.95 -4.26 -7.06
C THR A 79 17.66 -3.76 -8.48
N HIS A 80 16.69 -2.86 -8.61
CA HIS A 80 16.29 -2.22 -9.88
C HIS A 80 16.21 -0.69 -9.67
N PRO A 81 17.38 0.00 -9.60
CA PRO A 81 17.44 1.40 -9.15
C PRO A 81 16.80 2.42 -10.10
N SER A 82 16.39 2.03 -11.29
CA SER A 82 15.79 2.95 -12.26
C SER A 82 14.43 2.46 -12.73
N PRO A 83 13.38 3.32 -12.67
CA PRO A 83 13.33 4.61 -12.01
C PRO A 83 13.42 4.46 -10.47
N ALA A 84 14.12 5.42 -9.81
CA ALA A 84 14.25 5.41 -8.36
C ALA A 84 12.93 5.81 -7.68
N LEU A 85 12.55 5.11 -6.60
CA LEU A 85 11.41 5.43 -5.74
C LEU A 85 11.81 6.20 -4.47
N LEU A 86 13.11 6.40 -4.26
CA LEU A 86 13.67 7.21 -3.19
C LEU A 86 14.63 8.25 -3.76
N PRO A 87 14.68 9.48 -3.19
CA PRO A 87 15.66 10.50 -3.56
C PRO A 87 17.10 10.02 -3.40
N ALA A 88 18.05 10.68 -4.10
CA ALA A 88 19.44 10.33 -4.02
C ALA A 88 20.10 10.74 -2.68
N ASP A 89 19.66 11.88 -2.12
CA ASP A 89 20.22 12.41 -0.88
C ASP A 89 19.59 11.81 0.39
N ALA A 90 20.35 11.71 1.46
CA ALA A 90 19.90 11.09 2.70
C ALA A 90 18.73 11.83 3.38
N PRO A 91 18.69 13.16 3.46
CA PRO A 91 17.54 13.87 4.00
C PRO A 91 16.24 13.63 3.22
N GLY A 92 16.29 13.66 1.89
CA GLY A 92 15.15 13.36 1.02
C GLY A 92 14.66 11.92 1.21
N ARG A 93 15.56 10.93 1.22
CA ARG A 93 15.24 9.53 1.51
C ARG A 93 14.54 9.35 2.85
N ALA A 94 15.05 10.02 3.90
CA ALA A 94 14.46 9.97 5.23
C ALA A 94 13.05 10.58 5.25
N ARG A 95 12.86 11.70 4.56
CA ARG A 95 11.55 12.38 4.47
C ARG A 95 10.51 11.54 3.72
N VAL A 96 10.88 10.97 2.58
CA VAL A 96 9.99 10.07 1.81
C VAL A 96 9.61 8.83 2.62
N ARG A 97 10.57 8.24 3.36
CA ARG A 97 10.28 7.12 4.26
C ARG A 97 9.35 7.51 5.40
N ALA A 98 9.54 8.68 6.00
CA ALA A 98 8.65 9.17 7.07
C ALA A 98 7.21 9.32 6.59
N LEU A 99 7.00 9.91 5.40
CA LEU A 99 5.68 10.00 4.76
C LEU A 99 5.09 8.60 4.49
N ALA A 100 5.86 7.69 3.92
CA ALA A 100 5.40 6.34 3.63
C ALA A 100 5.04 5.55 4.91
N GLN A 101 5.85 5.68 5.97
CA GLN A 101 5.64 5.01 7.25
C GLN A 101 4.45 5.58 8.01
N SER A 102 4.15 6.87 7.90
CA SER A 102 2.93 7.43 8.52
C SER A 102 1.66 6.76 7.98
N ILE A 103 1.67 6.29 6.74
CA ILE A 103 0.59 5.46 6.19
C ILE A 103 0.74 3.99 6.62
N ALA A 104 1.93 3.42 6.42
CA ALA A 104 2.14 1.98 6.55
C ALA A 104 2.18 1.50 8.00
N CYS A 105 2.64 2.35 8.94
CA CYS A 105 2.83 2.01 10.33
C CYS A 105 1.79 2.64 11.28
N GLU A 106 1.19 3.79 10.92
CA GLU A 106 0.28 4.50 11.81
C GLU A 106 -1.20 4.39 11.41
N ILE A 107 -1.54 4.33 10.12
CA ILE A 107 -2.94 4.24 9.66
C ILE A 107 -3.31 2.77 9.34
N HIS A 108 -2.57 2.14 8.44
CA HIS A 108 -2.91 0.82 7.92
C HIS A 108 -3.05 -0.27 9.00
N PRO A 109 -2.17 -0.37 10.02
CA PRO A 109 -2.28 -1.41 11.04
C PRO A 109 -3.56 -1.33 11.86
N LEU A 110 -4.04 -0.13 12.17
CA LEU A 110 -5.27 0.11 12.93
C LEU A 110 -6.53 -0.31 12.15
N ASN A 111 -6.46 -0.29 10.83
CA ASN A 111 -7.56 -0.60 9.91
C ASN A 111 -7.37 -1.92 9.14
N ASN A 112 -6.39 -2.73 9.55
CA ASN A 112 -6.15 -4.03 8.96
C ASN A 112 -7.34 -4.98 9.24
N LEU A 113 -7.64 -5.87 8.29
CA LEU A 113 -8.75 -6.82 8.39
C LEU A 113 -8.74 -7.63 9.71
N ARG A 114 -7.55 -7.99 10.22
CA ARG A 114 -7.43 -8.72 11.50
C ARG A 114 -7.92 -7.89 12.69
N VAL A 115 -7.64 -6.57 12.70
CA VAL A 115 -8.11 -5.65 13.74
C VAL A 115 -9.61 -5.47 13.63
N LEU A 116 -10.12 -5.21 12.43
CA LEU A 116 -11.57 -5.06 12.21
C LEU A 116 -12.35 -6.33 12.59
N LYS A 117 -11.81 -7.51 12.28
CA LYS A 117 -12.40 -8.78 12.72
C LYS A 117 -12.37 -8.95 14.24
N TYR A 118 -11.32 -8.49 14.91
CA TYR A 118 -11.21 -8.52 16.37
C TYR A 118 -12.23 -7.61 17.03
N LEU A 119 -12.40 -6.38 16.53
CA LEU A 119 -13.43 -5.46 17.04
C LEU A 119 -14.82 -6.09 17.02
N VAL A 120 -15.19 -6.74 15.90
CA VAL A 120 -16.52 -7.34 15.75
C VAL A 120 -16.66 -8.62 16.58
N ARG A 121 -15.65 -9.51 16.59
CA ARG A 121 -15.79 -10.85 17.16
C ARG A 121 -15.53 -10.91 18.66
N GLU A 122 -14.53 -10.16 19.13
CA GLU A 122 -14.06 -10.22 20.52
C GLU A 122 -14.58 -9.04 21.35
N LEU A 123 -14.75 -7.86 20.73
CA LEU A 123 -15.29 -6.67 21.40
C LEU A 123 -16.74 -6.40 21.06
N GLU A 124 -17.39 -7.30 20.31
CA GLU A 124 -18.82 -7.24 19.95
C GLU A 124 -19.25 -5.90 19.32
N ALA A 125 -18.30 -5.20 18.67
CA ALA A 125 -18.59 -3.96 17.97
C ALA A 125 -19.52 -4.23 16.78
N ASP A 126 -20.61 -3.49 16.67
CA ASP A 126 -21.48 -3.53 15.50
C ASP A 126 -20.81 -2.92 14.26
N GLU A 127 -21.45 -3.04 13.11
CA GLU A 127 -20.94 -2.53 11.84
C GLU A 127 -20.67 -1.02 11.87
N GLU A 128 -21.55 -0.23 12.53
CA GLU A 128 -21.39 1.21 12.63
C GLU A 128 -20.20 1.60 13.53
N ALA A 129 -20.03 0.96 14.67
CA ALA A 129 -18.89 1.17 15.54
C ALA A 129 -17.56 0.79 14.84
N LYS A 130 -17.53 -0.33 14.11
CA LYS A 130 -16.38 -0.74 13.29
C LYS A 130 -16.07 0.31 12.19
N ASN A 131 -17.09 0.81 11.49
CA ASN A 131 -16.92 1.80 10.44
C ASN A 131 -16.51 3.16 11.01
N THR A 132 -17.02 3.54 12.17
CA THR A 132 -16.59 4.74 12.92
C THR A 132 -15.13 4.65 13.32
N TRP A 133 -14.68 3.51 13.86
CA TRP A 133 -13.26 3.25 14.12
C TRP A 133 -12.42 3.45 12.86
N TYR A 134 -12.83 2.84 11.74
CA TYR A 134 -12.09 2.91 10.48
C TYR A 134 -11.95 4.36 10.00
N ARG A 135 -13.06 5.08 9.93
CA ARG A 135 -13.12 6.48 9.47
C ARG A 135 -12.30 7.40 10.36
N HIS A 136 -12.36 7.20 11.68
CA HIS A 136 -11.60 7.98 12.65
C HIS A 136 -10.09 7.90 12.39
N TRP A 137 -9.53 6.69 12.36
CA TRP A 137 -8.09 6.49 12.21
C TRP A 137 -7.57 6.86 10.83
N VAL A 138 -8.36 6.66 9.78
CA VAL A 138 -8.01 7.16 8.44
C VAL A 138 -7.98 8.67 8.43
N ARG A 139 -9.00 9.31 8.99
CA ARG A 139 -9.10 10.78 9.01
C ARG A 139 -7.97 11.43 9.80
N ASP A 140 -7.73 10.98 11.01
CA ASP A 140 -6.68 11.52 11.89
C ASP A 140 -5.30 11.37 11.26
N GLY A 141 -4.99 10.17 10.77
CA GLY A 141 -3.71 9.90 10.12
C GLY A 141 -3.50 10.69 8.84
N LEU A 142 -4.53 10.83 7.98
CA LEU A 142 -4.42 11.61 6.75
C LEU A 142 -4.32 13.12 7.02
N LEU A 143 -4.95 13.66 8.07
CA LEU A 143 -4.72 15.03 8.50
C LEU A 143 -3.27 15.25 8.96
N SER A 144 -2.68 14.26 9.65
CA SER A 144 -1.26 14.29 9.99
C SER A 144 -0.38 14.26 8.73
N PHE A 145 -0.69 13.40 7.79
CA PHE A 145 0.00 13.31 6.50
C PHE A 145 -0.08 14.62 5.70
N GLU A 146 -1.25 15.24 5.62
CA GLU A 146 -1.45 16.56 4.98
C GLU A 146 -0.56 17.62 5.60
N ARG A 147 -0.51 17.69 6.95
CA ARG A 147 0.38 18.62 7.66
C ARG A 147 1.86 18.38 7.35
N GLN A 148 2.28 17.12 7.20
CA GLN A 148 3.65 16.77 6.80
C GLN A 148 3.95 17.21 5.36
N LEU A 149 3.02 17.03 4.43
CA LEU A 149 3.15 17.54 3.07
C LEU A 149 3.25 19.07 3.05
N ALA A 150 2.47 19.76 3.89
CA ALA A 150 2.48 21.22 3.98
C ALA A 150 3.80 21.82 4.51
N GLN A 151 4.63 21.03 5.20
CA GLN A 151 5.96 21.45 5.67
C GLN A 151 7.02 21.47 4.55
N GLN A 152 6.67 21.07 3.35
CA GLN A 152 7.58 20.98 2.21
C GLN A 152 7.12 21.92 1.09
N PRO A 153 8.00 22.30 0.18
CA PRO A 153 7.59 22.98 -1.04
C PRO A 153 6.51 22.18 -1.77
N GLU A 154 5.59 22.85 -2.41
CA GLU A 154 4.59 22.20 -3.23
C GLU A 154 5.25 21.43 -4.37
N SER A 155 4.83 20.21 -4.59
CA SER A 155 5.38 19.31 -5.58
C SER A 155 4.28 18.46 -6.22
N ARG A 156 4.56 17.95 -7.40
CA ARG A 156 3.62 17.15 -8.20
C ARG A 156 3.21 15.85 -7.52
N PHE A 157 4.15 15.22 -6.80
CA PHE A 157 3.95 13.99 -6.02
C PHE A 157 4.26 14.24 -4.55
N CYS A 158 4.22 13.24 -3.71
CA CYS A 158 4.57 13.39 -2.29
C CYS A 158 5.95 14.01 -2.09
N TRP A 159 6.86 13.83 -3.08
CA TRP A 159 8.18 14.43 -3.09
C TRP A 159 8.66 14.64 -4.53
N GLY A 160 8.82 15.91 -4.94
CA GLY A 160 9.39 16.26 -6.22
C GLY A 160 8.50 15.97 -7.43
N ALA A 161 9.14 15.72 -8.59
CA ALA A 161 8.48 15.66 -9.90
C ALA A 161 8.17 14.23 -10.39
N ALA A 162 8.56 13.19 -9.65
CA ALA A 162 8.32 11.78 -9.98
C ALA A 162 7.72 11.02 -8.78
N PRO A 163 6.94 9.97 -9.02
CA PRO A 163 6.40 9.14 -7.94
C PRO A 163 7.49 8.53 -7.06
N THR A 164 7.21 8.44 -5.77
CA THR A 164 8.10 7.89 -4.76
C THR A 164 7.44 6.76 -3.98
N LEU A 165 8.18 6.16 -3.05
CA LEU A 165 7.67 5.20 -2.08
C LEU A 165 6.46 5.74 -1.31
N ALA A 166 6.41 7.05 -1.00
CA ALA A 166 5.29 7.67 -0.30
C ALA A 166 4.01 7.66 -1.14
N ASP A 167 4.12 7.88 -2.46
CA ASP A 167 3.00 7.81 -3.39
C ASP A 167 2.45 6.39 -3.51
N CYS A 168 3.33 5.39 -3.51
CA CYS A 168 2.93 3.97 -3.45
C CYS A 168 2.12 3.65 -2.19
N CYS A 169 2.29 4.40 -1.10
CA CYS A 169 1.59 4.18 0.15
C CYS A 169 0.27 4.95 0.25
N VAL A 170 0.27 6.24 -0.11
CA VAL A 170 -0.91 7.09 0.07
C VAL A 170 -2.05 6.73 -0.87
N VAL A 171 -1.75 6.37 -2.12
CA VAL A 171 -2.79 6.03 -3.11
C VAL A 171 -3.67 4.84 -2.66
N PRO A 172 -3.13 3.69 -2.25
CA PRO A 172 -3.94 2.61 -1.71
C PRO A 172 -4.73 2.98 -0.45
N GLN A 173 -4.20 3.89 0.38
CA GLN A 173 -4.88 4.35 1.57
C GLN A 173 -6.12 5.19 1.22
N ILE A 174 -6.00 6.14 0.29
CA ILE A 174 -7.13 6.94 -0.21
C ILE A 174 -8.16 6.04 -0.89
N PHE A 175 -7.71 5.11 -1.73
CA PHE A 175 -8.58 4.18 -2.44
C PHE A 175 -9.45 3.37 -1.46
N ASN A 176 -8.85 2.85 -0.39
CA ASN A 176 -9.57 2.14 0.65
C ASN A 176 -10.46 3.07 1.49
N GLY A 177 -10.01 4.28 1.79
CA GLY A 177 -10.79 5.29 2.51
C GLY A 177 -12.08 5.66 1.76
N ARG A 178 -12.02 5.79 0.43
CA ARG A 178 -13.20 6.01 -0.41
C ARG A 178 -14.24 4.88 -0.26
N ARG A 179 -13.80 3.65 -0.18
CA ARG A 179 -14.68 2.48 -0.01
C ARG A 179 -15.40 2.47 1.33
N PHE A 180 -14.81 3.06 2.38
CA PHE A 180 -15.40 3.21 3.71
C PHE A 180 -16.04 4.58 3.93
N GLU A 181 -16.20 5.37 2.87
CA GLU A 181 -16.82 6.70 2.90
C GLU A 181 -16.16 7.64 3.90
N CYS A 182 -14.81 7.59 3.96
CA CYS A 182 -14.04 8.51 4.78
C CYS A 182 -14.13 9.95 4.27
N ASP A 183 -14.13 10.91 5.19
CA ASP A 183 -14.09 12.32 4.86
C ASP A 183 -12.67 12.77 4.49
N PHE A 184 -12.51 13.33 3.29
CA PHE A 184 -11.25 13.87 2.76
C PHE A 184 -11.23 15.41 2.73
N SER A 185 -12.20 16.08 3.36
CA SER A 185 -12.21 17.55 3.43
C SER A 185 -10.94 18.07 4.13
N GLY A 186 -10.38 19.17 3.62
CA GLY A 186 -9.15 19.76 4.16
C GLY A 186 -7.84 19.01 3.84
N LEU A 187 -7.88 18.00 2.94
CA LEU A 187 -6.72 17.23 2.48
C LEU A 187 -6.32 17.65 1.06
N SER A 188 -6.21 18.95 0.79
CA SER A 188 -6.08 19.48 -0.57
C SER A 188 -4.81 18.99 -1.28
N ARG A 189 -3.66 18.98 -0.60
CA ARG A 189 -2.39 18.51 -1.19
C ARG A 189 -2.38 16.99 -1.36
N THR A 190 -2.85 16.26 -0.37
CA THR A 190 -2.97 14.80 -0.42
C THR A 190 -3.85 14.36 -1.59
N MET A 191 -5.00 15.03 -1.79
CA MET A 191 -5.90 14.71 -2.89
C MET A 191 -5.32 15.11 -4.24
N ALA A 192 -4.62 16.24 -4.34
CA ALA A 192 -3.93 16.63 -5.58
C ALA A 192 -2.85 15.59 -5.98
N VAL A 193 -2.07 15.10 -5.01
CA VAL A 193 -1.09 14.02 -5.24
C VAL A 193 -1.80 12.74 -5.68
N PHE A 194 -2.89 12.36 -5.03
CA PHE A 194 -3.68 11.18 -5.43
C PHE A 194 -4.16 11.30 -6.88
N ASP A 195 -4.76 12.43 -7.25
CA ASP A 195 -5.30 12.65 -8.60
C ASP A 195 -4.18 12.63 -9.65
N GLU A 196 -3.00 13.19 -9.32
CA GLU A 196 -1.85 13.16 -10.21
C GLU A 196 -1.29 11.75 -10.39
N CYS A 197 -1.17 10.97 -9.30
CA CYS A 197 -0.78 9.57 -9.37
C CYS A 197 -1.74 8.76 -10.26
N MET A 198 -3.04 8.97 -10.10
CA MET A 198 -4.06 8.24 -10.85
C MET A 198 -4.14 8.59 -12.34
N ARG A 199 -3.40 9.61 -12.81
CA ARG A 199 -3.20 9.86 -14.24
C ARG A 199 -2.15 8.95 -14.88
N LEU A 200 -1.32 8.30 -14.07
CA LEU A 200 -0.25 7.44 -14.57
C LEU A 200 -0.76 6.01 -14.79
N ASP A 201 -0.44 5.42 -15.93
CA ASP A 201 -0.82 4.05 -16.30
C ASP A 201 -0.39 3.03 -15.23
N ALA A 202 0.77 3.23 -14.59
CA ALA A 202 1.28 2.34 -13.56
C ALA A 202 0.34 2.23 -12.34
N PHE A 203 -0.29 3.34 -11.93
CA PHE A 203 -1.24 3.33 -10.83
C PHE A 203 -2.60 2.75 -11.25
N GLN A 204 -3.03 3.05 -12.46
CA GLN A 204 -4.28 2.51 -13.01
C GLN A 204 -4.19 0.99 -13.20
N ALA A 205 -3.08 0.49 -13.76
CA ALA A 205 -2.87 -0.94 -13.96
C ALA A 205 -2.74 -1.73 -12.65
N ALA A 206 -2.28 -1.08 -11.58
CA ALA A 206 -2.09 -1.71 -10.28
C ALA A 206 -3.34 -1.72 -9.38
N GLN A 207 -4.40 -0.98 -9.74
CA GLN A 207 -5.59 -0.84 -8.90
C GLN A 207 -6.38 -2.16 -8.76
N PRO A 208 -7.21 -2.30 -7.71
CA PRO A 208 -7.97 -3.54 -7.45
C PRO A 208 -8.79 -4.04 -8.63
N SER A 209 -9.48 -3.15 -9.36
CA SER A 209 -10.33 -3.53 -10.50
C SER A 209 -9.57 -4.03 -11.72
N ALA A 210 -8.25 -3.80 -11.79
CA ALA A 210 -7.38 -4.33 -12.85
C ALA A 210 -6.76 -5.69 -12.49
N CYS A 211 -6.99 -6.20 -11.28
CA CYS A 211 -6.42 -7.48 -10.82
C CYS A 211 -7.21 -8.69 -11.37
N PRO A 212 -6.52 -9.81 -11.69
CA PRO A 212 -7.17 -11.01 -12.22
C PRO A 212 -8.19 -11.66 -11.27
N ASP A 213 -8.01 -11.47 -9.95
CA ASP A 213 -8.88 -12.00 -8.89
C ASP A 213 -9.93 -10.98 -8.41
N PHE A 214 -10.16 -9.91 -9.20
CA PHE A 214 -11.13 -8.89 -8.83
C PHE A 214 -12.56 -9.46 -8.74
N GLU A 215 -13.19 -9.16 -7.62
CA GLU A 215 -14.61 -9.44 -7.35
C GLU A 215 -15.31 -8.10 -7.05
N ALA A 216 -16.39 -7.80 -7.79
CA ALA A 216 -17.17 -6.57 -7.69
C ALA A 216 -17.87 -6.41 -6.32
#